data_472ebe9dc1abf1c9fe7ada294299b07b
#
_entry.id   472ebe9dc1abf1c9fe7ada294299b07b
#
_cell.length_a   1.000
_cell.length_b   1.000
_cell.length_c   1.000
_cell.angle_alpha   90.00
_cell.angle_beta   90.00
_cell.angle_gamma   90.00
#
_symmetry.space_group_name_H-M   'P 1'
#
loop_
_entity.id
_entity.type
_entity.pdbx_description
1 polymer ?
#
loop_
_entity_poly.entity_id
_entity_poly.type
_entity_poly.pdbx_seq_one_letter_code
_entity_poly.pdbx_strand_id
1 'polypeptide(L)'
;MNTMEAKHQKCFGPAFVEEWGLELYRHRVLDLWNNINLYSDLRGINRFQGLYVTLAYVNANITPVGDLEPLKRWLDVTEKCSNAALIRYMEDDDSPILQKTLHWSQKASELILTMPISERCPFAGVEETLSYASEFCDIVVVSSANSDAVSEEWERYGLSYYTSLVLSQNAGSKEYCIGQFLEMGYEKSKVLMVGDGLDDLEAARNQGVLFYPITIRRETECWDRLQNFALDSFLDGRYAGDYANKLIYEMESALSSDYET
;
A
#
# COMPACT_ATOMS: atom_id res chain seq x y z
N MET A 1 -8.51 3.18 4.14
CA MET A 1 -9.00 1.96 4.83
C MET A 1 -7.97 1.51 5.85
N ASN A 2 -8.37 1.20 7.08
CA ASN A 2 -7.48 0.65 8.12
C ASN A 2 -7.32 -0.88 7.93
N THR A 3 -6.85 -1.30 6.76
CA THR A 3 -6.79 -2.72 6.40
C THR A 3 -5.37 -3.22 6.20
N MET A 4 -4.43 -2.34 5.91
CA MET A 4 -3.07 -2.72 5.58
C MET A 4 -2.37 -3.40 6.76
N GLU A 5 -2.37 -2.75 7.93
CA GLU A 5 -1.76 -3.34 9.13
C GLU A 5 -2.40 -4.68 9.50
N ALA A 6 -3.75 -4.74 9.53
CA ALA A 6 -4.47 -5.97 9.85
C ALA A 6 -4.12 -7.11 8.87
N LYS A 7 -4.05 -6.85 7.58
CA LYS A 7 -3.66 -7.83 6.56
C LYS A 7 -2.22 -8.34 6.78
N HIS A 8 -1.28 -7.44 7.06
CA HIS A 8 0.12 -7.85 7.30
C HIS A 8 0.30 -8.58 8.62
N GLN A 9 -0.25 -8.06 9.72
CA GLN A 9 -0.06 -8.63 11.04
C GLN A 9 -0.82 -9.95 11.26
N LYS A 10 -2.00 -10.12 10.64
CA LYS A 10 -2.90 -11.27 10.89
C LYS A 10 -2.95 -12.29 9.76
N CYS A 11 -2.54 -11.91 8.55
CA CYS A 11 -2.62 -12.79 7.39
C CYS A 11 -1.25 -13.05 6.76
N PHE A 12 -0.61 -12.05 6.17
CA PHE A 12 0.64 -12.24 5.44
C PHE A 12 1.79 -12.72 6.33
N GLY A 13 2.03 -12.07 7.47
CA GLY A 13 3.11 -12.43 8.39
C GLY A 13 2.92 -13.83 9.00
N PRO A 14 1.77 -14.16 9.58
CA PRO A 14 1.51 -15.50 10.09
C PRO A 14 1.61 -16.60 9.03
N ALA A 15 1.06 -16.38 7.83
CA ALA A 15 1.19 -17.32 6.72
C ALA A 15 2.67 -17.49 6.29
N PHE A 16 3.47 -16.41 6.34
CA PHE A 16 4.91 -16.46 6.07
C PHE A 16 5.65 -17.34 7.09
N VAL A 17 5.40 -17.13 8.37
CA VAL A 17 6.04 -17.94 9.43
C VAL A 17 5.71 -19.41 9.24
N GLU A 18 4.46 -19.75 8.97
CA GLU A 18 4.01 -21.14 8.80
C GLU A 18 4.62 -21.78 7.54
N GLU A 19 4.57 -21.10 6.38
CA GLU A 19 5.04 -21.64 5.11
C GLU A 19 6.55 -21.96 5.11
N TRP A 20 7.35 -21.15 5.79
CA TRP A 20 8.80 -21.35 5.87
C TRP A 20 9.23 -22.10 7.14
N GLY A 21 8.29 -22.54 8.01
CA GLY A 21 8.60 -23.30 9.22
C GLY A 21 9.39 -22.48 10.24
N LEU A 22 9.12 -21.19 10.36
CA LEU A 22 9.87 -20.24 11.19
C LEU A 22 9.31 -20.08 12.61
N GLU A 23 8.56 -21.05 13.11
CA GLU A 23 7.88 -21.00 14.42
C GLU A 23 8.85 -20.73 15.58
N LEU A 24 10.07 -21.28 15.53
CA LEU A 24 11.09 -21.03 16.55
C LEU A 24 11.54 -19.56 16.61
N TYR A 25 11.38 -18.83 15.52
CA TYR A 25 11.79 -17.43 15.39
C TYR A 25 10.58 -16.50 15.25
N ARG A 26 9.38 -16.98 15.53
CA ARG A 26 8.10 -16.33 15.22
C ARG A 26 8.08 -14.84 15.57
N HIS A 27 8.38 -14.46 16.80
CA HIS A 27 8.34 -13.05 17.22
C HIS A 27 9.29 -12.19 16.38
N ARG A 28 10.56 -12.58 16.31
CA ARG A 28 11.57 -11.84 15.56
C ARG A 28 11.23 -11.71 14.08
N VAL A 29 10.69 -12.76 13.49
CA VAL A 29 10.32 -12.78 12.07
C VAL A 29 9.07 -11.95 11.80
N LEU A 30 8.08 -11.94 12.68
CA LEU A 30 6.89 -11.10 12.55
C LEU A 30 7.22 -9.60 12.75
N ASP A 31 8.10 -9.28 13.72
CA ASP A 31 8.57 -7.91 13.89
C ASP A 31 9.32 -7.42 12.64
N LEU A 32 10.21 -8.26 12.10
CA LEU A 32 10.91 -7.97 10.84
C LEU A 32 9.94 -7.80 9.67
N TRP A 33 8.96 -8.71 9.52
CA TRP A 33 7.94 -8.62 8.49
C TRP A 33 7.18 -7.29 8.54
N ASN A 34 6.76 -6.90 9.75
CA ASN A 34 6.03 -5.65 9.96
C ASN A 34 6.92 -4.43 9.70
N ASN A 35 8.16 -4.45 10.16
CA ASN A 35 9.10 -3.36 9.91
C ASN A 35 9.33 -3.15 8.41
N ILE A 36 9.61 -4.21 7.66
CA ILE A 36 9.83 -4.14 6.22
C ILE A 36 8.56 -3.66 5.48
N ASN A 37 7.42 -4.29 5.75
CA ASN A 37 6.24 -4.12 4.90
C ASN A 37 5.29 -2.99 5.33
N LEU A 38 5.37 -2.56 6.61
CA LEU A 38 4.47 -1.55 7.16
C LEU A 38 5.17 -0.25 7.56
N TYR A 39 6.40 -0.34 8.08
CA TYR A 39 7.02 0.77 8.81
C TYR A 39 8.31 1.28 8.16
N SER A 40 8.62 0.85 6.94
CA SER A 40 9.78 1.28 6.20
C SER A 40 9.42 2.02 4.91
N ASP A 41 10.45 2.47 4.21
CA ASP A 41 10.38 3.04 2.86
C ASP A 41 9.79 2.07 1.81
N LEU A 42 9.72 0.78 2.13
CA LEU A 42 9.08 -0.24 1.30
C LEU A 42 7.56 -0.38 1.56
N ARG A 43 6.97 0.45 2.42
CA ARG A 43 5.53 0.46 2.65
C ARG A 43 4.76 0.61 1.34
N GLY A 44 3.81 -0.27 1.08
CA GLY A 44 2.98 -0.23 -0.12
C GLY A 44 3.52 -0.98 -1.33
N ILE A 45 4.75 -1.52 -1.26
CA ILE A 45 5.28 -2.35 -2.35
C ILE A 45 4.45 -3.63 -2.56
N ASN A 46 4.61 -4.23 -3.73
CA ASN A 46 3.95 -5.49 -4.04
C ASN A 46 4.34 -6.58 -3.03
N ARG A 47 3.36 -7.36 -2.55
CA ARG A 47 3.55 -8.40 -1.52
C ARG A 47 4.66 -9.41 -1.83
N PHE A 48 4.90 -9.72 -3.11
CA PHE A 48 5.94 -10.65 -3.51
C PHE A 48 7.34 -10.04 -3.37
N GLN A 49 7.47 -8.74 -3.64
CA GLN A 49 8.70 -7.99 -3.39
C GLN A 49 8.99 -7.91 -1.89
N GLY A 50 7.97 -7.56 -1.08
CA GLY A 50 8.09 -7.55 0.38
C GLY A 50 8.45 -8.92 0.96
N LEU A 51 7.88 -10.00 0.41
CA LEU A 51 8.25 -11.37 0.75
C LEU A 51 9.73 -11.64 0.46
N TYR A 52 10.20 -11.30 -0.74
CA TYR A 52 11.59 -11.53 -1.14
C TYR A 52 12.57 -10.80 -0.22
N VAL A 53 12.33 -9.52 0.07
CA VAL A 53 13.20 -8.74 0.97
C VAL A 53 13.24 -9.37 2.37
N THR A 54 12.07 -9.77 2.90
CA THR A 54 12.00 -10.43 4.21
C THR A 54 12.72 -11.77 4.20
N LEU A 55 12.52 -12.61 3.16
CA LEU A 55 13.22 -13.89 3.01
C LEU A 55 14.73 -13.71 2.90
N ALA A 56 15.20 -12.73 2.14
CA ALA A 56 16.62 -12.45 1.99
C ALA A 56 17.26 -12.09 3.34
N TYR A 57 16.59 -11.25 4.14
CA TYR A 57 17.07 -10.93 5.48
C TYR A 57 17.06 -12.15 6.41
N VAL A 58 15.98 -12.94 6.43
CA VAL A 58 15.89 -14.17 7.26
C VAL A 58 16.98 -15.15 6.88
N ASN A 59 17.21 -15.36 5.58
CA ASN A 59 18.23 -16.28 5.06
C ASN A 59 19.65 -15.88 5.48
N ALA A 60 19.92 -14.57 5.50
CA ALA A 60 21.23 -14.05 5.85
C ALA A 60 21.48 -13.95 7.37
N ASN A 61 20.45 -13.65 8.18
CA ASN A 61 20.64 -13.19 9.57
C ASN A 61 19.95 -14.05 10.63
N ILE A 62 19.05 -14.96 10.24
CA ILE A 62 18.26 -15.74 11.20
C ILE A 62 18.44 -17.24 10.98
N THR A 63 18.02 -17.75 9.84
CA THR A 63 18.11 -19.18 9.49
C THR A 63 18.03 -19.37 7.98
N PRO A 64 18.70 -20.36 7.39
CA PRO A 64 18.57 -20.67 5.98
C PRO A 64 17.10 -21.01 5.61
N VAL A 65 16.59 -20.40 4.54
CA VAL A 65 15.23 -20.63 4.02
C VAL A 65 15.22 -21.21 2.61
N GLY A 66 16.38 -21.47 2.05
CA GLY A 66 16.57 -22.08 0.73
C GLY A 66 17.15 -21.12 -0.31
N ASP A 67 17.19 -21.58 -1.56
CA ASP A 67 17.64 -20.78 -2.70
C ASP A 67 16.55 -19.79 -3.11
N LEU A 68 16.87 -18.50 -3.05
CA LEU A 68 15.95 -17.39 -3.39
C LEU A 68 16.13 -16.92 -4.84
N GLU A 69 17.11 -17.40 -5.57
CA GLU A 69 17.44 -16.92 -6.90
C GLU A 69 16.28 -17.08 -7.92
N PRO A 70 15.50 -18.18 -7.95
CA PRO A 70 14.36 -18.28 -8.85
C PRO A 70 13.27 -17.23 -8.55
N LEU A 71 13.01 -16.94 -7.27
CA LEU A 71 12.05 -15.89 -6.88
C LEU A 71 12.55 -14.51 -7.33
N LYS A 72 13.84 -14.23 -7.14
CA LYS A 72 14.43 -12.98 -7.60
C LYS A 72 14.31 -12.81 -9.11
N ARG A 73 14.69 -13.83 -9.89
CA ARG A 73 14.56 -13.80 -11.34
C ARG A 73 13.13 -13.53 -11.81
N TRP A 74 12.14 -14.18 -11.19
CA TRP A 74 10.74 -13.92 -11.51
C TRP A 74 10.35 -12.47 -11.25
N LEU A 75 10.75 -11.90 -10.11
CA LEU A 75 10.49 -10.50 -9.76
C LEU A 75 11.16 -9.53 -10.74
N ASP A 76 12.40 -9.82 -11.16
CA ASP A 76 13.17 -8.96 -12.06
C ASP A 76 12.56 -8.88 -13.49
N VAL A 77 11.83 -9.90 -13.92
CA VAL A 77 11.25 -9.97 -15.28
C VAL A 77 9.74 -9.70 -15.33
N THR A 78 9.10 -9.54 -14.17
CA THR A 78 7.64 -9.41 -14.07
C THR A 78 7.22 -8.02 -13.65
N GLU A 79 6.67 -7.23 -14.58
CA GLU A 79 6.17 -5.88 -14.27
C GLU A 79 5.00 -5.88 -13.28
N LYS A 80 4.06 -6.82 -13.43
CA LYS A 80 2.85 -6.92 -12.60
C LYS A 80 2.81 -8.26 -11.87
N CYS A 81 3.45 -8.31 -10.70
CA CYS A 81 3.48 -9.52 -9.88
C CYS A 81 2.10 -9.85 -9.31
N SER A 82 1.61 -11.04 -9.64
CA SER A 82 0.32 -11.59 -9.20
C SER A 82 0.38 -13.12 -9.16
N ASN A 83 -0.59 -13.77 -8.48
CA ASN A 83 -0.69 -15.22 -8.51
C ASN A 83 -0.78 -15.77 -9.94
N ALA A 84 -1.55 -15.12 -10.81
CA ALA A 84 -1.69 -15.55 -12.20
C ALA A 84 -0.38 -15.39 -13.00
N ALA A 85 0.41 -14.35 -12.74
CA ALA A 85 1.73 -14.17 -13.35
C ALA A 85 2.72 -15.22 -12.84
N LEU A 86 2.69 -15.53 -11.53
CA LEU A 86 3.55 -16.55 -10.94
C LEU A 86 3.22 -17.95 -11.49
N ILE A 87 1.94 -18.31 -11.56
CA ILE A 87 1.51 -19.61 -12.13
C ILE A 87 2.02 -19.77 -13.57
N ARG A 88 1.89 -18.74 -14.41
CA ARG A 88 2.40 -18.77 -15.78
C ARG A 88 3.92 -18.93 -15.85
N TYR A 89 4.65 -18.24 -14.98
CA TYR A 89 6.10 -18.36 -14.94
C TYR A 89 6.55 -19.76 -14.51
N MET A 90 5.79 -20.38 -13.60
CA MET A 90 6.07 -21.73 -13.10
C MET A 90 5.83 -22.84 -14.15
N GLU A 91 5.23 -22.55 -15.29
CA GLU A 91 5.16 -23.51 -16.41
C GLU A 91 6.58 -23.85 -16.95
N ASP A 92 7.52 -22.90 -16.82
CA ASP A 92 8.92 -23.05 -17.26
C ASP A 92 9.92 -23.24 -16.10
N ASP A 93 9.56 -22.91 -14.85
CA ASP A 93 10.42 -23.00 -13.66
C ASP A 93 9.59 -23.46 -12.44
N ASP A 94 9.60 -24.75 -12.17
CA ASP A 94 8.88 -25.36 -11.04
C ASP A 94 9.74 -25.47 -9.77
N SER A 95 10.54 -24.46 -9.48
CA SER A 95 11.42 -24.46 -8.31
C SER A 95 10.63 -24.41 -6.98
N PRO A 96 11.13 -25.08 -5.92
CA PRO A 96 10.42 -25.15 -4.62
C PRO A 96 10.10 -23.79 -4.01
N ILE A 97 10.92 -22.78 -4.24
CA ILE A 97 10.68 -21.44 -3.69
C ILE A 97 9.48 -20.76 -4.37
N LEU A 98 9.27 -20.96 -5.67
CA LEU A 98 8.11 -20.43 -6.38
C LEU A 98 6.82 -21.12 -5.95
N GLN A 99 6.85 -22.44 -5.75
CA GLN A 99 5.72 -23.21 -5.20
C GLN A 99 5.34 -22.70 -3.81
N LYS A 100 6.28 -22.55 -2.89
CA LYS A 100 6.06 -21.97 -1.56
C LYS A 100 5.53 -20.54 -1.63
N THR A 101 6.07 -19.72 -2.52
CA THR A 101 5.62 -18.34 -2.72
C THR A 101 4.16 -18.28 -3.17
N LEU A 102 3.76 -19.14 -4.09
CA LEU A 102 2.37 -19.25 -4.54
C LEU A 102 1.45 -19.72 -3.41
N HIS A 103 1.83 -20.79 -2.71
CA HIS A 103 1.06 -21.35 -1.60
C HIS A 103 0.87 -20.32 -0.47
N TRP A 104 1.95 -19.64 -0.05
CA TRP A 104 1.88 -18.53 0.88
C TRP A 104 0.89 -17.45 0.46
N SER A 105 0.98 -17.02 -0.81
CA SER A 105 0.14 -15.95 -1.32
C SER A 105 -1.34 -16.33 -1.38
N GLN A 106 -1.66 -17.59 -1.73
CA GLN A 106 -3.02 -18.14 -1.72
C GLN A 106 -3.56 -18.21 -0.29
N LYS A 107 -2.78 -18.78 0.64
CA LYS A 107 -3.15 -18.89 2.05
C LYS A 107 -3.38 -17.51 2.69
N ALA A 108 -2.51 -16.55 2.45
CA ALA A 108 -2.70 -15.19 2.93
C ALA A 108 -4.00 -14.56 2.39
N SER A 109 -4.32 -14.82 1.11
CA SER A 109 -5.57 -14.34 0.50
C SER A 109 -6.81 -14.97 1.15
N GLU A 110 -6.78 -16.26 1.46
CA GLU A 110 -7.86 -16.95 2.18
C GLU A 110 -8.06 -16.38 3.60
N LEU A 111 -6.97 -16.13 4.33
CA LEU A 111 -7.03 -15.50 5.65
C LEU A 111 -7.63 -14.09 5.57
N ILE A 112 -7.29 -13.30 4.55
CA ILE A 112 -7.86 -11.96 4.32
C ILE A 112 -9.38 -12.05 4.08
N LEU A 113 -9.86 -13.03 3.31
CA LEU A 113 -11.29 -13.22 3.05
C LEU A 113 -12.08 -13.55 4.33
N THR A 114 -11.46 -14.29 5.26
CA THR A 114 -12.07 -14.68 6.54
C THR A 114 -11.89 -13.66 7.66
N MET A 115 -11.13 -12.59 7.42
CA MET A 115 -10.86 -11.55 8.41
C MET A 115 -12.16 -10.82 8.80
N PRO A 116 -12.41 -10.57 10.11
CA PRO A 116 -13.59 -9.86 10.56
C PRO A 116 -13.77 -8.51 9.86
N ILE A 117 -15.00 -8.16 9.53
CA ILE A 117 -15.34 -6.88 8.87
C ILE A 117 -14.89 -5.68 9.73
N SER A 118 -15.03 -5.78 11.05
CA SER A 118 -14.60 -4.75 11.99
C SER A 118 -13.10 -4.41 11.95
N GLU A 119 -12.30 -5.28 11.33
CA GLU A 119 -10.86 -5.08 11.14
C GLU A 119 -10.51 -4.51 9.75
N ARG A 120 -11.52 -4.26 8.93
CA ARG A 120 -11.40 -3.72 7.57
C ARG A 120 -12.13 -2.39 7.40
N CYS A 121 -12.36 -1.66 8.50
CA CYS A 121 -13.08 -0.38 8.48
C CYS A 121 -12.20 0.78 7.97
N PRO A 122 -12.82 1.88 7.51
CA PRO A 122 -12.11 3.14 7.30
C PRO A 122 -11.52 3.68 8.60
N PHE A 123 -10.49 4.51 8.50
CA PHE A 123 -10.06 5.31 9.65
C PHE A 123 -11.17 6.28 10.04
N ALA A 124 -11.20 6.71 11.32
CA ALA A 124 -12.08 7.76 11.76
C ALA A 124 -11.81 9.05 10.99
N GLY A 125 -12.86 9.80 10.66
CA GLY A 125 -12.78 11.04 9.89
C GLY A 125 -12.73 10.87 8.37
N VAL A 126 -12.60 9.64 7.85
CA VAL A 126 -12.54 9.39 6.39
C VAL A 126 -13.86 9.76 5.71
N GLU A 127 -14.98 9.26 6.23
CA GLU A 127 -16.30 9.49 5.62
C GLU A 127 -16.64 10.98 5.63
N GLU A 128 -16.45 11.64 6.76
CA GLU A 128 -16.71 13.06 6.93
C GLU A 128 -15.84 13.91 5.99
N THR A 129 -14.55 13.55 5.84
CA THR A 129 -13.63 14.23 4.93
C THR A 129 -14.06 14.05 3.47
N LEU A 130 -14.41 12.82 3.06
CA LEU A 130 -14.85 12.55 1.69
C LEU A 130 -16.19 13.24 1.39
N SER A 131 -17.13 13.22 2.35
CA SER A 131 -18.40 13.91 2.22
C SER A 131 -18.20 15.41 1.98
N TYR A 132 -17.37 16.05 2.80
CA TYR A 132 -17.08 17.47 2.65
C TYR A 132 -16.33 17.77 1.33
N ALA A 133 -15.30 16.99 1.02
CA ALA A 133 -14.51 17.18 -0.21
C ALA A 133 -15.36 17.02 -1.48
N SER A 134 -16.34 16.11 -1.50
CA SER A 134 -17.19 15.84 -2.66
C SER A 134 -18.10 17.02 -3.06
N GLU A 135 -18.28 17.99 -2.16
CA GLU A 135 -19.03 19.22 -2.47
C GLU A 135 -18.23 20.19 -3.38
N PHE A 136 -16.89 20.06 -3.40
CA PHE A 136 -16.00 21.01 -4.08
C PHE A 136 -15.03 20.36 -5.06
N CYS A 137 -14.81 19.04 -4.97
CA CYS A 137 -13.79 18.32 -5.71
C CYS A 137 -14.34 17.06 -6.36
N ASP A 138 -13.78 16.69 -7.50
CA ASP A 138 -13.87 15.33 -8.01
C ASP A 138 -12.94 14.42 -7.20
N ILE A 139 -13.49 13.38 -6.58
CA ILE A 139 -12.72 12.43 -5.79
C ILE A 139 -12.47 11.18 -6.61
N VAL A 140 -11.21 10.81 -6.76
CA VAL A 140 -10.80 9.61 -7.49
C VAL A 140 -9.98 8.71 -6.58
N VAL A 141 -10.36 7.44 -6.52
CA VAL A 141 -9.58 6.41 -5.86
C VAL A 141 -8.58 5.83 -6.85
N VAL A 142 -7.29 5.85 -6.48
CA VAL A 142 -6.23 5.18 -7.25
C VAL A 142 -5.54 4.16 -6.34
N SER A 143 -5.69 2.87 -6.64
CA SER A 143 -5.22 1.79 -5.78
C SER A 143 -4.42 0.75 -6.55
N SER A 144 -3.31 0.29 -5.96
CA SER A 144 -2.54 -0.86 -6.47
C SER A 144 -3.18 -2.22 -6.12
N ALA A 145 -4.30 -2.21 -5.38
CA ALA A 145 -5.01 -3.41 -4.98
C ALA A 145 -5.91 -3.95 -6.10
N ASN A 146 -6.38 -5.19 -5.92
CA ASN A 146 -7.33 -5.82 -6.82
C ASN A 146 -8.65 -5.04 -6.88
N SER A 147 -9.23 -4.91 -8.08
CA SER A 147 -10.44 -4.13 -8.36
C SER A 147 -11.63 -4.55 -7.48
N ASP A 148 -11.90 -5.85 -7.42
CA ASP A 148 -13.07 -6.37 -6.72
C ASP A 148 -12.96 -6.08 -5.21
N ALA A 149 -11.75 -6.24 -4.65
CA ALA A 149 -11.51 -5.96 -3.23
C ALA A 149 -11.68 -4.47 -2.89
N VAL A 150 -11.20 -3.57 -3.75
CA VAL A 150 -11.37 -2.12 -3.55
C VAL A 150 -12.83 -1.74 -3.64
N SER A 151 -13.53 -2.16 -4.70
CA SER A 151 -14.95 -1.84 -4.92
C SER A 151 -15.80 -2.37 -3.77
N GLU A 152 -15.62 -3.64 -3.37
CA GLU A 152 -16.36 -4.23 -2.26
C GLU A 152 -16.14 -3.48 -0.93
N GLU A 153 -14.90 -3.11 -0.60
CA GLU A 153 -14.60 -2.38 0.62
C GLU A 153 -15.20 -0.97 0.61
N TRP A 154 -15.11 -0.25 -0.52
CA TRP A 154 -15.64 1.12 -0.63
C TRP A 154 -17.17 1.14 -0.66
N GLU A 155 -17.81 0.22 -1.37
CA GLU A 155 -19.28 0.09 -1.40
C GLU A 155 -19.85 -0.29 -0.03
N ARG A 156 -19.20 -1.22 0.67
CA ARG A 156 -19.63 -1.70 2.00
C ARG A 156 -19.75 -0.59 3.02
N TYR A 157 -18.87 0.40 2.98
CA TYR A 157 -18.88 1.54 3.89
C TYR A 157 -19.53 2.79 3.30
N GLY A 158 -20.17 2.67 2.15
CA GLY A 158 -20.83 3.79 1.49
C GLY A 158 -19.90 4.86 0.92
N LEU A 159 -18.57 4.63 0.95
CA LEU A 159 -17.58 5.62 0.52
C LEU A 159 -17.61 5.84 -1.00
N SER A 160 -18.05 4.85 -1.77
CA SER A 160 -18.21 4.97 -3.23
C SER A 160 -19.18 6.07 -3.61
N TYR A 161 -20.11 6.43 -2.72
CA TYR A 161 -21.05 7.53 -2.95
C TYR A 161 -20.37 8.89 -3.17
N TYR A 162 -19.22 9.08 -2.52
CA TYR A 162 -18.46 10.33 -2.59
C TYR A 162 -17.44 10.35 -3.74
N THR A 163 -17.29 9.25 -4.49
CA THR A 163 -16.23 9.13 -5.49
C THR A 163 -16.77 9.22 -6.93
N SER A 164 -16.08 9.96 -7.78
CA SER A 164 -16.38 10.05 -9.21
C SER A 164 -15.86 8.84 -9.97
N LEU A 165 -14.75 8.22 -9.50
CA LEU A 165 -14.10 7.12 -10.19
C LEU A 165 -13.26 6.29 -9.21
N VAL A 166 -13.22 4.97 -9.44
CA VAL A 166 -12.34 4.04 -8.73
C VAL A 166 -11.43 3.35 -9.74
N LEU A 167 -10.13 3.62 -9.65
CA LEU A 167 -9.07 3.03 -10.46
C LEU A 167 -8.28 2.04 -9.61
N SER A 168 -8.16 0.81 -10.11
CA SER A 168 -7.45 -0.28 -9.45
C SER A 168 -6.15 -0.62 -10.19
N GLN A 169 -5.46 -1.68 -9.76
CA GLN A 169 -4.21 -2.16 -10.36
C GLN A 169 -4.24 -2.30 -11.90
N ASN A 170 -5.43 -2.48 -12.51
CA ASN A 170 -5.57 -2.64 -13.96
C ASN A 170 -5.52 -1.30 -14.72
N ALA A 171 -5.72 -0.19 -14.04
CA ALA A 171 -5.76 1.16 -14.66
C ALA A 171 -4.35 1.70 -14.99
N GLY A 172 -3.30 1.13 -14.45
CA GLY A 172 -1.92 1.58 -14.61
C GLY A 172 -1.27 2.00 -13.29
N SER A 173 -0.10 2.62 -13.37
CA SER A 173 0.56 3.18 -12.18
C SER A 173 -0.19 4.40 -11.64
N LYS A 174 0.04 4.76 -10.37
CA LYS A 174 -0.51 5.98 -9.77
C LYS A 174 -0.10 7.22 -10.57
N GLU A 175 1.16 7.30 -10.97
CA GLU A 175 1.72 8.36 -11.82
C GLU A 175 0.98 8.46 -13.15
N TYR A 176 0.76 7.32 -13.84
CA TYR A 176 -0.01 7.29 -15.09
C TYR A 176 -1.44 7.80 -14.90
N CYS A 177 -2.12 7.35 -13.85
CA CYS A 177 -3.49 7.79 -13.55
C CYS A 177 -3.56 9.30 -13.31
N ILE A 178 -2.64 9.88 -12.53
CA ILE A 178 -2.56 11.33 -12.31
C ILE A 178 -2.33 12.05 -13.65
N GLY A 179 -1.41 11.56 -14.48
CA GLY A 179 -1.14 12.12 -15.80
C GLY A 179 -2.38 12.20 -16.69
N GLN A 180 -3.23 11.17 -16.67
CA GLN A 180 -4.48 11.17 -17.45
C GLN A 180 -5.44 12.30 -17.01
N PHE A 181 -5.54 12.61 -15.70
CA PHE A 181 -6.37 13.74 -15.25
C PHE A 181 -5.78 15.08 -15.68
N LEU A 182 -4.45 15.23 -15.67
CA LEU A 182 -3.81 16.44 -16.18
C LEU A 182 -4.07 16.63 -17.70
N GLU A 183 -4.07 15.54 -18.48
CA GLU A 183 -4.44 15.57 -19.90
C GLU A 183 -5.92 15.93 -20.13
N MET A 184 -6.81 15.61 -19.19
CA MET A 184 -8.22 16.04 -19.21
C MET A 184 -8.41 17.52 -18.87
N GLY A 185 -7.35 18.22 -18.47
CA GLY A 185 -7.37 19.67 -18.23
C GLY A 185 -7.36 20.08 -16.75
N TYR A 186 -7.18 19.15 -15.82
CA TYR A 186 -6.96 19.53 -14.42
C TYR A 186 -5.60 20.23 -14.27
N GLU A 187 -5.61 21.38 -13.61
CA GLU A 187 -4.39 22.15 -13.32
C GLU A 187 -3.61 21.45 -12.19
N LYS A 188 -2.28 21.35 -12.33
CA LYS A 188 -1.41 20.70 -11.32
C LYS A 188 -1.60 21.22 -9.90
N SER A 189 -1.81 22.54 -9.75
CA SER A 189 -2.05 23.20 -8.47
C SER A 189 -3.43 22.89 -7.86
N LYS A 190 -4.31 22.26 -8.64
CA LYS A 190 -5.70 21.87 -8.24
C LYS A 190 -5.85 20.35 -8.16
N VAL A 191 -4.76 19.60 -8.18
CA VAL A 191 -4.74 18.15 -7.96
C VAL A 191 -3.97 17.88 -6.68
N LEU A 192 -4.63 17.20 -5.73
CA LEU A 192 -4.05 16.79 -4.46
C LEU A 192 -4.06 15.27 -4.37
N MET A 193 -2.89 14.65 -4.39
CA MET A 193 -2.73 13.24 -4.07
C MET A 193 -2.72 13.07 -2.55
N VAL A 194 -3.60 12.22 -2.02
CA VAL A 194 -3.63 11.84 -0.60
C VAL A 194 -3.15 10.39 -0.50
N GLY A 195 -2.06 10.15 0.21
CA GLY A 195 -1.45 8.83 0.26
C GLY A 195 -0.62 8.56 1.51
N ASP A 196 -0.26 7.30 1.73
CA ASP A 196 0.45 6.82 2.94
C ASP A 196 1.78 6.13 2.63
N GLY A 197 2.17 6.07 1.35
CA GLY A 197 3.41 5.47 0.88
C GLY A 197 4.33 6.46 0.16
N LEU A 198 5.61 6.12 0.06
CA LEU A 198 6.58 6.90 -0.71
C LEU A 198 6.29 6.82 -2.22
N ASP A 199 5.69 5.75 -2.70
CA ASP A 199 5.24 5.60 -4.08
C ASP A 199 4.10 6.58 -4.44
N ASP A 200 3.23 6.94 -3.48
CA ASP A 200 2.22 7.99 -3.64
C ASP A 200 2.88 9.37 -3.77
N LEU A 201 3.85 9.65 -2.90
CA LEU A 201 4.62 10.88 -2.93
C LEU A 201 5.42 11.02 -4.22
N GLU A 202 6.08 9.95 -4.66
CA GLU A 202 6.87 9.93 -5.91
C GLU A 202 5.96 10.17 -7.12
N ALA A 203 4.81 9.50 -7.20
CA ALA A 203 3.84 9.71 -8.26
C ALA A 203 3.36 11.17 -8.32
N ALA A 204 3.08 11.79 -7.17
CA ALA A 204 2.70 13.20 -7.09
C ALA A 204 3.85 14.13 -7.53
N ARG A 205 5.07 13.88 -7.06
CA ARG A 205 6.27 14.66 -7.42
C ARG A 205 6.58 14.60 -8.92
N ASN A 206 6.55 13.41 -9.52
CA ASN A 206 6.82 13.18 -10.93
C ASN A 206 5.80 13.89 -11.83
N GLN A 207 4.55 13.94 -11.43
CA GLN A 207 3.50 14.67 -12.15
C GLN A 207 3.45 16.17 -11.80
N GLY A 208 4.13 16.58 -10.75
CA GLY A 208 4.18 17.97 -10.28
C GLY A 208 2.86 18.45 -9.67
N VAL A 209 2.10 17.53 -9.07
CA VAL A 209 0.87 17.82 -8.32
C VAL A 209 1.14 17.91 -6.81
N LEU A 210 0.17 18.39 -6.05
CA LEU A 210 0.28 18.50 -4.60
C LEU A 210 0.12 17.13 -3.93
N PHE A 211 0.76 16.96 -2.77
CA PHE A 211 0.69 15.73 -1.99
C PHE A 211 0.32 16.02 -0.53
N TYR A 212 -0.65 15.29 -0.01
CA TYR A 212 -1.01 15.28 1.41
C TYR A 212 -0.72 13.89 2.01
N PRO A 213 0.17 13.78 3.01
CA PRO A 213 0.55 12.51 3.60
C PRO A 213 -0.44 12.05 4.68
N ILE A 214 -0.75 10.76 4.66
CA ILE A 214 -1.36 10.04 5.77
C ILE A 214 -0.24 9.29 6.49
N THR A 215 0.31 9.91 7.53
CA THR A 215 1.47 9.39 8.27
C THR A 215 1.08 8.16 9.10
N ILE A 216 1.88 7.11 9.01
CA ILE A 216 1.67 5.85 9.73
C ILE A 216 1.59 6.09 11.24
N ARG A 217 0.73 5.33 11.93
CA ARG A 217 0.43 5.44 13.37
C ARG A 217 -0.19 6.78 13.78
N ARG A 218 -0.47 7.67 12.83
CA ARG A 218 -1.13 8.97 13.02
C ARG A 218 -2.27 9.20 12.01
N GLU A 219 -2.80 8.13 11.44
CA GLU A 219 -3.76 8.21 10.33
C GLU A 219 -5.01 9.00 10.74
N THR A 220 -5.58 8.72 11.91
CA THR A 220 -6.75 9.47 12.42
C THR A 220 -6.45 10.96 12.58
N GLU A 221 -5.27 11.32 13.10
CA GLU A 221 -4.84 12.71 13.22
C GLU A 221 -4.67 13.37 11.84
N CYS A 222 -4.13 12.63 10.88
CA CYS A 222 -3.97 13.13 9.53
C CYS A 222 -5.33 13.37 8.84
N TRP A 223 -6.29 12.47 9.01
CA TRP A 223 -7.64 12.66 8.47
C TRP A 223 -8.37 13.83 9.13
N ASP A 224 -8.27 13.98 10.46
CA ASP A 224 -8.81 15.14 11.17
C ASP A 224 -8.18 16.46 10.68
N ARG A 225 -6.87 16.50 10.50
CA ARG A 225 -6.14 17.66 9.98
C ARG A 225 -6.51 17.95 8.52
N LEU A 226 -6.71 16.93 7.69
CA LEU A 226 -7.14 17.10 6.31
C LEU A 226 -8.50 17.77 6.27
N GLN A 227 -9.46 17.24 7.03
CA GLN A 227 -10.83 17.74 7.09
C GLN A 227 -10.90 19.19 7.62
N ASN A 228 -10.22 19.48 8.71
CA ASN A 228 -10.43 20.73 9.45
C ASN A 228 -9.49 21.88 9.04
N PHE A 229 -8.49 21.61 8.20
CA PHE A 229 -7.53 22.65 7.81
C PHE A 229 -6.92 22.49 6.41
N ALA A 230 -6.38 21.29 6.08
CA ALA A 230 -5.56 21.19 4.88
C ALA A 230 -6.39 21.23 3.60
N LEU A 231 -7.62 20.71 3.63
CA LEU A 231 -8.53 20.73 2.48
C LEU A 231 -8.96 22.16 2.13
N ASP A 232 -9.36 22.97 3.12
CA ASP A 232 -9.68 24.38 2.87
C ASP A 232 -8.45 25.15 2.36
N SER A 233 -7.28 24.87 2.93
CA SER A 233 -6.03 25.48 2.45
C SER A 233 -5.72 25.09 1.01
N PHE A 234 -6.03 23.86 0.59
CA PHE A 234 -5.89 23.40 -0.79
C PHE A 234 -6.90 24.09 -1.71
N LEU A 235 -8.17 24.14 -1.34
CA LEU A 235 -9.24 24.80 -2.10
C LEU A 235 -8.94 26.29 -2.34
N ASP A 236 -8.36 26.95 -1.33
CA ASP A 236 -7.93 28.35 -1.41
C ASP A 236 -6.57 28.55 -2.13
N GLY A 237 -5.91 27.49 -2.58
CA GLY A 237 -4.60 27.55 -3.24
C GLY A 237 -3.43 27.89 -2.29
N ARG A 238 -3.59 27.68 -0.99
CA ARG A 238 -2.60 28.02 0.07
C ARG A 238 -1.89 26.78 0.67
N TYR A 239 -2.24 25.57 0.23
CA TYR A 239 -1.68 24.34 0.79
C TYR A 239 -0.18 24.14 0.47
N ALA A 240 0.30 24.63 -0.66
CA ALA A 240 1.68 24.45 -1.10
C ALA A 240 2.72 25.16 -0.21
N GLY A 241 4.00 24.80 -0.37
CA GLY A 241 5.12 25.44 0.33
C GLY A 241 5.46 24.82 1.67
N ASP A 242 5.87 25.63 2.64
CA ASP A 242 6.47 25.16 3.89
C ASP A 242 5.55 24.24 4.70
N TYR A 243 4.23 24.48 4.66
CA TYR A 243 3.28 23.62 5.35
C TYR A 243 3.23 22.20 4.76
N ALA A 244 3.07 22.10 3.45
CA ALA A 244 3.07 20.79 2.76
C ALA A 244 4.42 20.07 2.94
N ASN A 245 5.52 20.79 2.79
CA ASN A 245 6.87 20.23 2.97
C ASN A 245 7.11 19.68 4.38
N LYS A 246 6.61 20.39 5.40
CA LYS A 246 6.69 19.90 6.79
C LYS A 246 5.95 18.58 6.98
N LEU A 247 4.73 18.45 6.44
CA LEU A 247 3.95 17.21 6.56
C LEU A 247 4.64 16.05 5.83
N ILE A 248 5.18 16.32 4.63
CA ILE A 248 5.95 15.32 3.86
C ILE A 248 7.17 14.86 4.66
N TYR A 249 7.93 15.80 5.25
CA TYR A 249 9.09 15.45 6.07
C TYR A 249 8.70 14.60 7.30
N GLU A 250 7.57 14.91 7.96
CA GLU A 250 7.04 14.11 9.06
C GLU A 250 6.74 12.66 8.62
N MET A 251 6.16 12.47 7.44
CA MET A 251 5.90 11.14 6.89
C MET A 251 7.20 10.41 6.52
N GLU A 252 8.11 11.06 5.77
CA GLU A 252 9.40 10.46 5.37
C GLU A 252 10.20 10.04 6.62
N SER A 253 10.17 10.85 7.68
CA SER A 253 10.85 10.54 8.95
C SER A 253 10.20 9.38 9.72
N ALA A 254 8.90 9.15 9.53
CA ALA A 254 8.19 8.04 10.16
C ALA A 254 8.39 6.70 9.44
N LEU A 255 8.78 6.74 8.16
CA LEU A 255 9.12 5.58 7.33
C LEU A 255 10.64 5.39 7.32
N SER A 256 11.23 4.95 8.44
CA SER A 256 12.68 4.77 8.50
C SER A 256 13.12 3.49 7.77
N SER A 257 14.26 3.58 7.07
CA SER A 257 14.88 2.43 6.39
C SER A 257 15.74 1.53 7.31
N ASP A 258 15.79 1.82 8.60
CA ASP A 258 16.62 1.05 9.55
C ASP A 258 15.90 -0.25 9.96
N TYR A 259 16.17 -1.31 9.21
CA TYR A 259 15.79 -2.69 9.57
C TYR A 259 16.76 -3.33 10.58
N GLU A 260 17.77 -2.60 11.02
CA GLU A 260 18.76 -3.06 12.00
C GLU A 260 18.15 -2.99 13.40
N THR A 261 17.62 -4.13 13.86
CA THR A 261 17.37 -4.41 15.28
C THR A 261 17.82 -5.79 15.66
#